data_cc1d3d2617c1179add214a4c0869a68a
#
_entry.id   cc1d3d2617c1179add214a4c0869a68a
#
_cell.length_a   1.000
_cell.length_b   1.000
_cell.length_c   1.000
_cell.angle_alpha   90.00
_cell.angle_beta   90.00
_cell.angle_gamma   90.00
#
_symmetry.space_group_name_H-M   'P 1'
#
loop_
_entity.id
_entity.type
_entity.pdbx_description
1 polymer ?
#
loop_
_entity_poly.entity_id
_entity_poly.type
_entity_poly.pdbx_seq_one_letter_code
_entity_poly.pdbx_strand_id
1 'polypeptide(L)'
;MADLIRDASYEMNVKEIQYIQSVLHSAADNWSTPFYGAGTGIVKSVLNPMIQHWMRTGSVTLLGDIAIISKLAEQTGFASTTATQQYSPSVIEEVMRTGLIGTYYGAKVVTLVNPFLNDNVTPLIDTRRLYVLPSAASSDMRPLKVVYEGDVQSTESTNIDDLAYEIRLDQWFGAGIVTGKTPTMSVYEDESA
;
A
#
# COMPACT_ATOMS: atom_id res chain seq x y z
N MET A 1 15.95 25.74 14.23
CA MET A 1 14.46 25.91 14.16
C MET A 1 13.87 25.25 12.90
N ALA A 2 14.30 25.59 11.68
CA ALA A 2 13.76 24.98 10.46
C ALA A 2 13.87 23.43 10.43
N ASP A 3 14.98 22.87 10.92
CA ASP A 3 15.17 21.42 10.97
C ASP A 3 14.22 20.74 11.96
N LEU A 4 13.98 21.35 13.13
CA LEU A 4 13.02 20.81 14.09
C LEU A 4 11.59 20.77 13.55
N ILE A 5 11.17 21.82 12.84
CA ILE A 5 9.83 21.86 12.21
C ILE A 5 9.73 20.78 11.12
N ARG A 6 10.79 20.62 10.33
CA ARG A 6 10.82 19.58 9.28
C ARG A 6 10.74 18.18 9.88
N ASP A 7 11.50 17.93 10.95
CA ASP A 7 11.53 16.62 11.60
C ASP A 7 10.19 16.31 12.30
N ALA A 8 9.59 17.31 12.98
CA ALA A 8 8.26 17.17 13.57
C ALA A 8 7.18 16.92 12.50
N SER A 9 7.25 17.61 11.37
CA SER A 9 6.32 17.37 10.24
C SER A 9 6.50 15.99 9.64
N TYR A 10 7.72 15.49 9.52
CA TYR A 10 8.01 14.15 9.06
C TYR A 10 7.42 13.10 10.01
N GLU A 11 7.65 13.22 11.31
CA GLU A 11 7.09 12.30 12.31
C GLU A 11 5.54 12.30 12.31
N MET A 12 4.94 13.47 12.14
CA MET A 12 3.48 13.57 12.02
C MET A 12 2.97 12.78 10.80
N ASN A 13 3.59 12.95 9.63
CA ASN A 13 3.23 12.23 8.43
C ASN A 13 3.43 10.73 8.57
N VAL A 14 4.51 10.29 9.23
CA VAL A 14 4.77 8.88 9.54
C VAL A 14 3.64 8.29 10.38
N LYS A 15 3.24 8.96 11.46
CA LYS A 15 2.15 8.51 12.34
C LYS A 15 0.81 8.48 11.61
N GLU A 16 0.55 9.43 10.72
CA GLU A 16 -0.64 9.45 9.89
C GLU A 16 -0.71 8.22 8.98
N ILE A 17 0.37 7.92 8.26
CA ILE A 17 0.45 6.75 7.37
C ILE A 17 0.29 5.46 8.18
N GLN A 18 0.94 5.34 9.33
CA GLN A 18 0.80 4.17 10.21
C GLN A 18 -0.64 3.98 10.71
N TYR A 19 -1.32 5.08 11.05
CA TYR A 19 -2.72 5.02 11.45
C TYR A 19 -3.61 4.55 10.29
N ILE A 20 -3.44 5.11 9.10
CA ILE A 20 -4.16 4.70 7.89
C ILE A 20 -3.96 3.20 7.63
N GLN A 21 -2.75 2.71 7.75
CA GLN A 21 -2.46 1.28 7.62
C GLN A 21 -3.18 0.45 8.68
N SER A 22 -3.16 0.87 9.94
CA SER A 22 -3.84 0.13 11.01
C SER A 22 -5.35 0.00 10.75
N VAL A 23 -5.98 1.05 10.21
CA VAL A 23 -7.38 1.04 9.78
C VAL A 23 -7.60 0.06 8.63
N LEU A 24 -6.71 0.07 7.63
CA LEU A 24 -6.78 -0.86 6.48
C LEU A 24 -6.61 -2.32 6.93
N HIS A 25 -5.66 -2.60 7.81
CA HIS A 25 -5.40 -3.94 8.34
C HIS A 25 -6.60 -4.46 9.14
N SER A 26 -7.07 -3.67 10.11
CA SER A 26 -8.21 -4.05 10.95
C SER A 26 -9.50 -4.29 10.17
N ALA A 27 -9.68 -3.56 9.06
CA ALA A 27 -10.83 -3.80 8.20
C ALA A 27 -10.64 -5.07 7.35
N ALA A 28 -9.45 -5.26 6.76
CA ALA A 28 -9.16 -6.40 5.89
C ALA A 28 -9.22 -7.74 6.63
N ASP A 29 -8.78 -7.79 7.88
CA ASP A 29 -8.78 -9.01 8.71
C ASP A 29 -10.19 -9.57 8.95
N ASN A 30 -11.23 -8.75 8.78
CA ASN A 30 -12.62 -9.18 8.88
C ASN A 30 -13.26 -9.58 7.53
N TRP A 31 -12.50 -9.53 6.43
CA TRP A 31 -13.03 -9.86 5.11
C TRP A 31 -12.79 -11.33 4.77
N SER A 32 -13.57 -11.84 3.84
CA SER A 32 -13.43 -13.17 3.26
C SER A 32 -13.31 -13.08 1.74
N THR A 33 -12.94 -14.17 1.10
CA THR A 33 -12.88 -14.25 -0.37
C THR A 33 -14.20 -13.79 -1.02
N PRO A 34 -14.17 -12.92 -2.05
CA PRO A 34 -13.02 -12.49 -2.85
C PRO A 34 -12.34 -11.20 -2.37
N PHE A 35 -12.63 -10.70 -1.19
CA PHE A 35 -12.13 -9.41 -0.71
C PHE A 35 -10.83 -9.53 0.09
N TYR A 36 -10.60 -10.70 0.70
CA TYR A 36 -9.35 -11.02 1.37
C TYR A 36 -8.85 -12.40 0.95
N GLY A 37 -7.55 -12.51 0.77
CA GLY A 37 -6.87 -13.77 0.50
C GLY A 37 -5.45 -13.73 1.01
N ALA A 38 -4.96 -14.87 1.50
CA ALA A 38 -3.61 -15.00 2.01
C ALA A 38 -2.94 -16.26 1.45
N GLY A 39 -1.62 -16.30 1.53
CA GLY A 39 -0.86 -17.48 1.14
C GLY A 39 0.65 -17.26 1.26
N THR A 40 1.42 -18.34 1.21
CA THR A 40 2.88 -18.30 1.24
C THR A 40 3.41 -17.88 -0.14
N GLY A 41 3.97 -16.69 -0.25
CA GLY A 41 4.32 -16.05 -1.51
C GLY A 41 3.06 -15.61 -2.29
N ILE A 42 3.17 -15.46 -3.59
CA ILE A 42 2.04 -15.12 -4.45
C ILE A 42 1.33 -16.40 -4.94
N VAL A 43 0.16 -16.68 -4.42
CA VAL A 43 -0.65 -17.83 -4.80
C VAL A 43 -1.65 -17.42 -5.89
N LYS A 44 -1.39 -17.84 -7.14
CA LYS A 44 -2.21 -17.47 -8.32
C LYS A 44 -3.68 -17.88 -8.20
N SER A 45 -3.94 -19.03 -7.58
CA SER A 45 -5.32 -19.53 -7.38
C SER A 45 -6.14 -18.68 -6.41
N VAL A 46 -5.49 -17.86 -5.59
CA VAL A 46 -6.14 -16.92 -4.67
C VAL A 46 -6.20 -15.53 -5.29
N LEU A 47 -5.07 -15.02 -5.81
CA LEU A 47 -4.97 -13.65 -6.33
C LEU A 47 -5.79 -13.44 -7.62
N ASN A 48 -5.72 -14.38 -8.58
CA ASN A 48 -6.40 -14.21 -9.86
C ASN A 48 -7.94 -14.10 -9.75
N PRO A 49 -8.65 -14.89 -8.95
CA PRO A 49 -10.07 -14.69 -8.72
C PRO A 49 -10.42 -13.32 -8.12
N MET A 50 -9.57 -12.76 -7.24
CA MET A 50 -9.77 -11.43 -6.67
C MET A 50 -9.67 -10.35 -7.77
N ILE A 51 -8.67 -10.45 -8.65
CA ILE A 51 -8.53 -9.55 -9.80
C ILE A 51 -9.73 -9.70 -10.74
N GLN A 52 -10.13 -10.93 -11.09
CA GLN A 52 -11.28 -11.20 -11.97
C GLN A 52 -12.58 -10.65 -11.40
N HIS A 53 -12.76 -10.70 -10.08
CA HIS A 53 -13.94 -10.13 -9.43
C HIS A 53 -14.10 -8.65 -9.76
N TRP A 54 -13.01 -7.88 -9.62
CA TRP A 54 -13.03 -6.44 -9.86
C TRP A 54 -12.97 -6.06 -11.35
N MET A 55 -12.40 -6.89 -12.20
CA MET A 55 -12.41 -6.67 -13.66
C MET A 55 -13.82 -6.62 -14.25
N ARG A 56 -14.80 -7.20 -13.56
CA ARG A 56 -16.22 -7.09 -13.96
C ARG A 56 -16.78 -5.69 -13.78
N THR A 57 -16.17 -4.88 -12.94
CA THR A 57 -16.57 -3.50 -12.67
C THR A 57 -15.76 -2.47 -13.45
N GLY A 58 -14.65 -2.86 -14.05
CA GLY A 58 -13.79 -1.97 -14.83
C GLY A 58 -12.31 -2.37 -14.79
N SER A 59 -11.44 -1.40 -15.02
CA SER A 59 -9.99 -1.63 -14.91
C SER A 59 -9.58 -1.80 -13.46
N VAL A 60 -8.53 -2.58 -13.24
CA VAL A 60 -8.00 -2.92 -11.92
C VAL A 60 -6.56 -2.44 -11.80
N THR A 61 -6.22 -1.92 -10.63
CA THR A 61 -4.85 -1.57 -10.27
C THR A 61 -4.40 -2.40 -9.08
N LEU A 62 -3.25 -3.04 -9.21
CA LEU A 62 -2.52 -3.68 -8.11
C LEU A 62 -1.56 -2.67 -7.52
N LEU A 63 -1.65 -2.47 -6.21
CA LEU A 63 -0.83 -1.51 -5.48
C LEU A 63 -0.13 -2.21 -4.32
N GLY A 64 1.18 -2.09 -4.24
CA GLY A 64 1.95 -2.74 -3.18
C GLY A 64 3.38 -2.21 -3.08
N ASP A 65 4.07 -2.68 -2.06
CA ASP A 65 5.50 -2.44 -1.90
C ASP A 65 6.32 -3.17 -2.98
N ILE A 66 7.53 -2.69 -3.23
CA ILE A 66 8.46 -3.31 -4.19
C ILE A 66 8.74 -4.79 -3.86
N ALA A 67 8.76 -5.16 -2.57
CA ALA A 67 9.05 -6.53 -2.16
C ALA A 67 7.97 -7.52 -2.61
N ILE A 68 6.69 -7.19 -2.46
CA ILE A 68 5.61 -8.07 -2.92
C ILE A 68 5.43 -8.01 -4.43
N ILE A 69 5.69 -6.87 -5.06
CA ILE A 69 5.59 -6.73 -6.52
C ILE A 69 6.72 -7.49 -7.23
N SER A 70 7.93 -7.54 -6.67
CA SER A 70 8.99 -8.38 -7.22
C SER A 70 8.64 -9.86 -7.19
N LYS A 71 8.03 -10.35 -6.10
CA LYS A 71 7.50 -11.72 -6.01
C LYS A 71 6.42 -12.00 -7.07
N LEU A 72 5.64 -10.98 -7.44
CA LEU A 72 4.66 -11.09 -8.52
C LEU A 72 5.36 -11.31 -9.88
N ALA A 73 6.46 -10.66 -10.14
CA ALA A 73 7.26 -10.86 -11.35
C ALA A 73 7.89 -12.27 -11.39
N GLU A 74 8.35 -12.79 -10.27
CA GLU A 74 8.89 -14.15 -10.15
C GLU A 74 7.84 -15.21 -10.49
N GLN A 75 6.60 -15.02 -10.07
CA GLN A 75 5.47 -15.92 -10.37
C GLN A 75 5.11 -15.96 -11.86
N THR A 76 5.50 -15.00 -12.62
CA THR A 76 5.19 -14.93 -14.06
C THR A 76 6.09 -15.82 -14.94
N GLY A 77 7.00 -16.59 -14.36
CA GLY A 77 7.81 -17.58 -15.11
C GLY A 77 9.19 -17.10 -15.51
N PHE A 78 9.64 -15.94 -15.02
CA PHE A 78 10.99 -15.43 -15.28
C PHE A 78 12.11 -16.29 -14.68
N ALA A 79 11.81 -16.96 -13.56
CA ALA A 79 12.77 -17.78 -12.83
C ALA A 79 12.83 -19.24 -13.32
N SER A 80 11.93 -19.66 -14.23
CA SER A 80 11.86 -21.05 -14.67
C SER A 80 12.20 -21.21 -16.14
N THR A 81 13.30 -21.88 -16.41
CA THR A 81 13.70 -22.33 -17.77
C THR A 81 12.74 -23.39 -18.37
N THR A 82 11.78 -23.86 -17.58
CA THR A 82 10.82 -24.92 -17.97
C THR A 82 9.39 -24.41 -18.14
N ALA A 83 9.15 -23.10 -18.02
CA ALA A 83 7.80 -22.56 -18.11
C ALA A 83 7.33 -22.51 -19.58
N THR A 84 6.24 -23.23 -19.84
CA THR A 84 5.53 -23.27 -21.12
C THR A 84 4.78 -21.96 -21.43
N GLN A 85 4.79 -21.00 -20.56
CA GLN A 85 4.20 -19.68 -20.78
C GLN A 85 5.28 -18.68 -21.19
N GLN A 86 5.40 -18.48 -22.48
CA GLN A 86 6.25 -17.43 -23.02
C GLN A 86 5.53 -16.08 -22.92
N TYR A 87 6.10 -15.17 -22.13
CA TYR A 87 5.71 -13.77 -22.21
C TYR A 87 6.17 -13.18 -23.55
N SER A 88 5.51 -12.12 -23.98
CA SER A 88 5.99 -11.40 -25.16
C SER A 88 7.40 -10.86 -24.89
N PRO A 89 8.28 -10.81 -25.89
CA PRO A 89 9.63 -10.29 -25.74
C PRO A 89 9.70 -8.91 -25.08
N SER A 90 8.68 -8.05 -25.31
CA SER A 90 8.59 -6.72 -24.74
C SER A 90 8.39 -6.73 -23.23
N VAL A 91 7.58 -7.66 -22.69
CA VAL A 91 7.38 -7.81 -21.22
C VAL A 91 8.66 -8.34 -20.57
N ILE A 92 9.35 -9.27 -21.24
CA ILE A 92 10.64 -9.80 -20.76
C ILE A 92 11.67 -8.67 -20.68
N GLU A 93 11.77 -7.85 -21.71
CA GLU A 93 12.69 -6.72 -21.76
C GLU A 93 12.37 -5.67 -20.68
N GLU A 94 11.09 -5.37 -20.46
CA GLU A 94 10.66 -4.46 -19.41
C GLU A 94 11.09 -4.95 -18.02
N VAL A 95 10.83 -6.22 -17.71
CA VAL A 95 11.20 -6.79 -16.41
C VAL A 95 12.72 -6.91 -16.27
N MET A 96 13.46 -7.26 -17.31
CA MET A 96 14.92 -7.29 -17.28
C MET A 96 15.51 -5.90 -17.03
N ARG A 97 14.88 -4.86 -17.54
CA ARG A 97 15.34 -3.47 -17.40
C ARG A 97 14.95 -2.84 -16.06
N THR A 98 13.75 -3.13 -15.56
CA THR A 98 13.17 -2.45 -14.38
C THR A 98 13.13 -3.32 -13.12
N GLY A 99 13.24 -4.64 -13.27
CA GLY A 99 13.00 -5.61 -12.20
C GLY A 99 11.52 -5.73 -11.82
N LEU A 100 10.62 -4.99 -12.46
CA LEU A 100 9.22 -4.89 -12.13
C LEU A 100 8.34 -5.21 -13.33
N ILE A 101 7.14 -5.71 -13.05
CA ILE A 101 6.11 -5.97 -14.06
C ILE A 101 5.10 -4.81 -14.06
N GLY A 102 4.83 -4.22 -15.22
CA GLY A 102 3.87 -3.11 -15.35
C GLY A 102 2.41 -3.56 -15.40
N THR A 103 2.17 -4.81 -15.81
CA THR A 103 0.83 -5.38 -15.95
C THR A 103 0.82 -6.85 -15.55
N TYR A 104 -0.10 -7.24 -14.68
CA TYR A 104 -0.30 -8.62 -14.25
C TYR A 104 -1.77 -9.01 -14.43
N TYR A 105 -2.02 -10.09 -15.15
CA TYR A 105 -3.36 -10.63 -15.40
C TYR A 105 -4.37 -9.57 -15.90
N GLY A 106 -3.90 -8.60 -16.69
CA GLY A 106 -4.70 -7.48 -17.20
C GLY A 106 -4.90 -6.31 -16.24
N ALA A 107 -4.44 -6.43 -15.00
CA ALA A 107 -4.42 -5.34 -14.02
C ALA A 107 -3.12 -4.53 -14.14
N LYS A 108 -3.22 -3.21 -13.99
CA LYS A 108 -2.05 -2.32 -13.91
C LYS A 108 -1.34 -2.53 -12.58
N VAL A 109 -0.02 -2.69 -12.60
CA VAL A 109 0.79 -2.80 -11.39
C VAL A 109 1.46 -1.47 -11.07
N VAL A 110 1.32 -1.02 -9.83
CA VAL A 110 1.90 0.23 -9.33
C VAL A 110 2.63 -0.05 -8.03
N THR A 111 3.89 0.34 -7.99
CA THR A 111 4.72 0.21 -6.79
C THR A 111 4.56 1.43 -5.90
N LEU A 112 4.30 1.21 -4.63
CA LEU A 112 4.33 2.25 -3.61
C LEU A 112 5.77 2.63 -3.28
N VAL A 113 6.01 3.93 -3.15
CA VAL A 113 7.25 4.43 -2.55
C VAL A 113 7.16 4.18 -1.04
N ASN A 114 8.06 3.36 -0.53
CA ASN A 114 8.07 2.92 0.85
C ASN A 114 9.41 3.25 1.51
N PRO A 115 9.56 4.46 2.08
CA PRO A 115 10.78 4.84 2.76
C PRO A 115 10.96 4.02 4.04
N PHE A 116 12.20 3.90 4.47
CA PHE A 116 12.50 3.36 5.78
C PHE A 116 12.20 4.38 6.89
N LEU A 117 11.89 3.88 8.06
CA LEU A 117 11.82 4.69 9.28
C LEU A 117 13.23 5.19 9.66
N ASN A 118 13.33 5.93 10.77
CA ASN A 118 14.61 6.51 11.25
C ASN A 118 15.70 5.48 11.53
N ASP A 119 15.35 4.19 11.61
CA ASP A 119 16.29 3.08 11.77
C ASP A 119 16.96 2.64 10.46
N ASN A 120 16.51 3.15 9.31
CA ASN A 120 16.93 2.77 7.96
C ASN A 120 16.82 1.26 7.64
N VAL A 121 16.01 0.54 8.39
CA VAL A 121 15.80 -0.91 8.24
C VAL A 121 14.32 -1.23 8.11
N THR A 122 13.49 -0.63 8.95
CA THR A 122 12.05 -0.91 9.00
C THR A 122 11.32 -0.08 7.95
N PRO A 123 10.66 -0.70 6.97
CA PRO A 123 9.86 0.04 6.00
C PRO A 123 8.62 0.65 6.68
N LEU A 124 8.21 1.83 6.21
CA LEU A 124 7.06 2.55 6.74
C LEU A 124 5.74 1.81 6.47
N ILE A 125 5.63 1.20 5.28
CA ILE A 125 4.44 0.48 4.81
C ILE A 125 4.69 -1.02 4.86
N ASP A 126 3.68 -1.80 5.25
CA ASP A 126 3.75 -3.27 5.27
C ASP A 126 4.10 -3.81 3.87
N THR A 127 5.20 -4.55 3.80
CA THR A 127 5.75 -5.09 2.55
C THR A 127 5.06 -6.36 2.07
N ARG A 128 4.18 -6.94 2.90
CA ARG A 128 3.53 -8.23 2.63
C ARG A 128 2.16 -8.10 1.98
N ARG A 129 1.59 -6.89 1.94
CA ARG A 129 0.22 -6.69 1.47
C ARG A 129 0.18 -6.10 0.06
N LEU A 130 -0.67 -6.71 -0.77
CA LEU A 130 -0.98 -6.27 -2.11
C LEU A 130 -2.45 -5.86 -2.18
N TYR A 131 -2.70 -4.63 -2.53
CA TYR A 131 -4.04 -4.06 -2.64
C TYR A 131 -4.55 -4.17 -4.07
N VAL A 132 -5.74 -4.73 -4.23
CA VAL A 132 -6.44 -4.87 -5.51
C VAL A 132 -7.53 -3.81 -5.57
N LEU A 133 -7.29 -2.75 -6.33
CA LEU A 133 -8.15 -1.57 -6.39
C LEU A 133 -8.89 -1.52 -7.72
N PRO A 134 -10.23 -1.54 -7.72
CA PRO A 134 -10.99 -1.26 -8.93
C PRO A 134 -10.86 0.22 -9.29
N SER A 135 -10.91 0.52 -10.59
CA SER A 135 -10.99 1.89 -11.08
C SER A 135 -12.33 2.49 -10.68
N ALA A 136 -12.33 3.39 -9.72
CA ALA A 136 -13.55 4.02 -9.25
C ALA A 136 -14.05 5.05 -10.26
N ALA A 137 -15.29 4.92 -10.68
CA ALA A 137 -15.95 5.87 -11.61
C ALA A 137 -16.20 7.25 -10.98
N SER A 138 -16.28 7.32 -9.64
CA SER A 138 -16.46 8.57 -8.89
C SER A 138 -15.61 8.58 -7.61
N SER A 139 -15.39 9.78 -7.07
CA SER A 139 -14.69 9.96 -5.80
C SER A 139 -15.37 9.25 -4.63
N ASP A 140 -16.68 9.09 -4.70
CA ASP A 140 -17.49 8.48 -3.63
C ASP A 140 -17.28 6.97 -3.52
N MET A 141 -16.83 6.33 -4.60
CA MET A 141 -16.53 4.89 -4.65
C MET A 141 -15.07 4.57 -4.26
N ARG A 142 -14.26 5.56 -3.91
CA ARG A 142 -12.89 5.30 -3.45
C ARG A 142 -12.91 4.56 -2.12
N PRO A 143 -12.16 3.45 -1.99
CA PRO A 143 -12.24 2.59 -0.81
C PRO A 143 -11.78 3.26 0.48
N LEU A 144 -10.77 4.11 0.40
CA LEU A 144 -10.21 4.83 1.55
C LEU A 144 -10.63 6.29 1.51
N LYS A 145 -11.10 6.79 2.64
CA LYS A 145 -11.38 8.21 2.89
C LYS A 145 -10.54 8.68 4.06
N VAL A 146 -9.88 9.81 3.87
CA VAL A 146 -9.18 10.54 4.93
C VAL A 146 -9.83 11.90 5.03
N VAL A 147 -10.16 12.30 6.24
CA VAL A 147 -10.79 13.58 6.55
C VAL A 147 -9.93 14.31 7.57
N TYR A 148 -9.62 15.56 7.29
CA TYR A 148 -8.90 16.44 8.20
C TYR A 148 -9.87 17.45 8.80
N GLU A 149 -9.73 17.73 10.10
CA GLU A 149 -10.48 18.75 10.80
C GLU A 149 -9.54 19.90 11.17
N GLY A 150 -9.71 21.02 10.49
CA GLY A 150 -8.87 22.22 10.66
C GLY A 150 -7.47 22.07 10.05
N ASP A 151 -6.65 23.08 10.33
CA ASP A 151 -5.25 23.13 9.91
C ASP A 151 -4.32 22.58 11.00
N VAL A 152 -3.08 22.28 10.62
CA VAL A 152 -2.03 21.90 11.57
C VAL A 152 -1.80 23.06 12.56
N GLN A 153 -1.95 22.77 13.85
CA GLN A 153 -1.65 23.72 14.92
C GLN A 153 -0.23 23.49 15.43
N SER A 154 0.53 24.56 15.57
CA SER A 154 1.87 24.52 16.17
C SER A 154 1.85 25.21 17.53
N THR A 155 2.42 24.55 18.52
CA THR A 155 2.66 25.11 19.85
C THR A 155 4.15 25.07 20.12
N GLU A 156 4.70 26.20 20.51
CA GLU A 156 6.13 26.37 20.81
C GLU A 156 6.28 26.64 22.30
N SER A 157 7.23 25.99 22.94
CA SER A 157 7.61 26.28 24.32
C SER A 157 9.12 26.21 24.50
N THR A 158 9.61 26.97 25.47
CA THR A 158 11.00 26.88 25.92
C THR A 158 10.98 26.39 27.35
N ASN A 159 11.64 25.26 27.59
CA ASN A 159 11.81 24.75 28.92
C ASN A 159 12.82 25.66 29.68
N ILE A 160 12.42 26.18 30.84
CA ILE A 160 13.20 27.12 31.62
C ILE A 160 14.38 26.43 32.30
N ASP A 161 14.28 25.14 32.63
CA ASP A 161 15.26 24.41 33.41
C ASP A 161 16.50 24.05 32.60
N ASP A 162 16.33 23.73 31.32
CA ASP A 162 17.43 23.32 30.42
C ASP A 162 17.57 24.20 29.17
N LEU A 163 16.73 25.23 29.04
CA LEU A 163 16.63 26.12 27.89
C LEU A 163 16.38 25.40 26.57
N ALA A 164 15.84 24.17 26.64
CA ALA A 164 15.47 23.42 25.46
C ALA A 164 14.24 24.06 24.79
N TYR A 165 14.31 24.13 23.45
CA TYR A 165 13.20 24.61 22.63
C TYR A 165 12.38 23.44 22.16
N GLU A 166 11.10 23.43 22.48
CA GLU A 166 10.15 22.36 22.14
C GLU A 166 9.11 22.87 21.14
N ILE A 167 8.86 22.05 20.12
CA ILE A 167 7.79 22.29 19.14
C ILE A 167 6.84 21.10 19.18
N ARG A 168 5.55 21.40 19.29
CA ARG A 168 4.47 20.41 19.15
C ARG A 168 3.61 20.77 17.95
N LEU A 169 3.39 19.79 17.08
CA LEU A 169 2.44 19.87 15.98
C LEU A 169 1.23 18.99 16.28
N ASP A 170 0.05 19.55 16.19
CA ASP A 170 -1.22 18.87 16.39
C ASP A 170 -2.09 18.98 15.14
N GLN A 171 -2.63 17.84 14.70
CA GLN A 171 -3.60 17.79 13.62
C GLN A 171 -4.67 16.75 13.94
N TRP A 172 -5.92 17.13 13.72
CA TRP A 172 -7.05 16.23 13.86
C TRP A 172 -7.38 15.63 12.51
N PHE A 173 -7.33 14.31 12.41
CA PHE A 173 -7.72 13.62 11.19
C PHE A 173 -8.40 12.28 11.52
N GLY A 174 -9.22 11.80 10.60
CA GLY A 174 -9.83 10.49 10.65
C GLY A 174 -9.64 9.74 9.34
N ALA A 175 -9.36 8.46 9.41
CA ALA A 175 -9.32 7.59 8.25
C ALA A 175 -10.39 6.50 8.39
N GLY A 176 -11.03 6.15 7.28
CA GLY A 176 -12.03 5.09 7.26
C GLY A 176 -12.13 4.43 5.89
N ILE A 177 -12.52 3.16 5.91
CA ILE A 177 -12.79 2.43 4.67
C ILE A 177 -14.28 2.54 4.36
N VAL A 178 -14.56 2.95 3.15
CA VAL A 178 -15.93 2.97 2.65
C VAL A 178 -16.36 1.54 2.35
N THR A 179 -17.14 0.99 3.26
CA THR A 179 -17.79 -0.29 3.08
C THR A 179 -19.29 -0.05 3.01
N GLY A 180 -19.92 -0.42 1.90
CA GLY A 180 -21.36 -0.55 1.85
C GLY A 180 -21.78 -1.88 2.51
N LYS A 181 -22.54 -2.71 1.80
CA LYS A 181 -22.79 -4.11 2.21
C LYS A 181 -21.57 -5.00 2.00
N THR A 182 -20.65 -4.60 1.14
CA THR A 182 -19.44 -5.34 0.75
C THR A 182 -18.26 -4.38 0.66
N PRO A 183 -17.03 -4.85 0.90
CA PRO A 183 -15.81 -4.08 0.65
C PRO A 183 -15.73 -3.57 -0.78
N THR A 184 -15.09 -2.43 -0.97
CA THR A 184 -14.89 -1.79 -2.29
C THR A 184 -13.49 -2.03 -2.86
N MET A 185 -12.70 -2.87 -2.21
CA MET A 185 -11.36 -3.28 -2.61
C MET A 185 -11.08 -4.70 -2.14
N SER A 186 -9.97 -5.29 -2.60
CA SER A 186 -9.48 -6.55 -2.04
C SER A 186 -8.04 -6.42 -1.57
N VAL A 187 -7.67 -7.24 -0.59
CA VAL A 187 -6.32 -7.29 -0.01
C VAL A 187 -5.80 -8.73 -0.10
N TYR A 188 -4.61 -8.89 -0.68
CA TYR A 188 -3.87 -10.13 -0.65
C TYR A 188 -2.70 -10.00 0.32
N GLU A 189 -2.49 -10.99 1.17
CA GLU A 189 -1.40 -11.03 2.15
C GLU A 189 -0.45 -12.20 1.90
N ASP A 190 0.84 -11.90 1.88
CA ASP A 190 1.90 -12.90 1.83
C ASP A 190 2.32 -13.30 3.25
N GLU A 191 2.05 -14.55 3.59
CA GLU A 191 2.38 -15.14 4.89
C GLU A 191 3.81 -15.72 4.96
N SER A 192 4.61 -15.56 3.92
CA SER A 192 5.96 -16.14 3.83
C SER A 192 7.06 -15.38 4.59
N ALA A 193 6.69 -14.38 5.40
CA ALA A 193 7.66 -13.56 6.13
C ALA A 193 8.08 -14.16 7.44
#